data_5e36fca591bf76ebadf0733507f1b19e
#
_entry.id   5e36fca591bf76ebadf0733507f1b19e
#
_cell.length_a   1.000
_cell.length_b   1.000
_cell.length_c   1.000
_cell.angle_alpha   90.00
_cell.angle_beta   90.00
_cell.angle_gamma   90.00
#
_symmetry.space_group_name_H-M   'P 1'
#
loop_
_entity.id
_entity.type
_entity.pdbx_description
1 polymer ?
#
loop_
_entity_poly.entity_id
_entity_poly.type
_entity_poly.pdbx_seq_one_letter_code
_entity_poly.pdbx_strand_id
1 'polypeptide(L)'
;MNRPTVLFVMLLFALGVAAQEHLSALLPFPNHVEQRQGVFRLSDKETIGVGSGDLQFAAAELQQVFKQRFGFAPAVSDNGRIRLMLNPRMEGEEQYRLTVDVKGISIEGRTAAGVYYGVITLDQLLLGDVANTKQGRIRAVRIDDAPAYPFRALMLDPARHFLPVEAVKGYIDCMTRYKFNTLQLHLSDDQGWRIEIKSHPKLTEVGAFRNPKASAISPDNGYYTQDQLRELVEYAALRNVEIIPEIDVPGHTAAILTAYPDLRCDFLKDSAFVFGKTDNVMLSAANPRVYEVLDDIIREVGDVFSSKKIHLGGDESAIERNWAKSPENLELMRSHGYTSPDQLMNVFFGKVLASAKKYGLHAILWCELDNIRLPADKYLFDYPQDVTLVTWRYGLTPKCIELTRESGNTLILAPGEYTYFDYPQYANDLPEFNNWGMPLTTLRKTYEFDPTYKLEPGQRKHIAGVMGTLWGEAIKDINRANYMTYPRGLALSEAGWTQMSLRSWDSFRKRLYPNLLELMKRGVSFRVPFEIEGERR
;
A
#
# COMPACT_ATOMS: atom_id res chain seq x y z
N MET A 1 31.17 -41.27 -27.96
CA MET A 1 30.51 -40.80 -26.71
C MET A 1 29.37 -41.76 -26.41
N ASN A 2 29.44 -42.43 -25.27
CA ASN A 2 28.53 -43.50 -24.91
C ASN A 2 27.09 -43.03 -24.67
N ARG A 3 26.12 -43.65 -25.37
CA ARG A 3 24.66 -43.36 -25.24
C ARG A 3 24.12 -43.26 -23.80
N PRO A 4 24.63 -43.98 -22.77
CA PRO A 4 24.14 -43.81 -21.39
C PRO A 4 24.46 -42.44 -20.74
N THR A 5 25.58 -41.81 -21.10
CA THR A 5 25.97 -40.50 -20.52
C THR A 5 25.08 -39.35 -21.02
N VAL A 6 24.65 -39.41 -22.30
CA VAL A 6 23.74 -38.40 -22.88
C VAL A 6 22.34 -38.54 -22.28
N LEU A 7 21.87 -39.77 -22.02
CA LEU A 7 20.57 -40.04 -21.41
C LEU A 7 20.53 -39.56 -19.95
N PHE A 8 21.62 -39.72 -19.19
CA PHE A 8 21.73 -39.28 -17.80
C PHE A 8 21.78 -37.74 -17.69
N VAL A 9 22.49 -37.08 -18.62
CA VAL A 9 22.54 -35.61 -18.69
C VAL A 9 21.19 -35.04 -19.10
N MET A 10 20.49 -35.65 -20.07
CA MET A 10 19.14 -35.24 -20.45
C MET A 10 18.12 -35.46 -19.31
N LEU A 11 18.24 -36.54 -18.54
CA LEU A 11 17.37 -36.82 -17.40
C LEU A 11 17.61 -35.81 -16.26
N LEU A 12 18.86 -35.45 -15.99
CA LEU A 12 19.20 -34.39 -15.00
C LEU A 12 18.73 -33.02 -15.44
N PHE A 13 18.81 -32.71 -16.75
CA PHE A 13 18.29 -31.45 -17.29
C PHE A 13 16.76 -31.41 -17.26
N ALA A 14 16.08 -32.50 -17.61
CA ALA A 14 14.61 -32.60 -17.53
C ALA A 14 14.10 -32.53 -16.08
N LEU A 15 14.82 -33.15 -15.12
CA LEU A 15 14.51 -33.07 -13.70
C LEU A 15 14.75 -31.64 -13.16
N GLY A 16 15.79 -30.94 -13.63
CA GLY A 16 16.07 -29.54 -13.25
C GLY A 16 15.01 -28.58 -13.78
N VAL A 17 14.55 -28.76 -15.01
CA VAL A 17 13.49 -27.90 -15.61
C VAL A 17 12.14 -28.19 -14.96
N ALA A 18 11.77 -29.46 -14.77
CA ALA A 18 10.52 -29.81 -14.08
C ALA A 18 10.52 -29.40 -12.60
N ALA A 19 11.68 -29.37 -11.94
CA ALA A 19 11.80 -28.94 -10.55
C ALA A 19 11.56 -27.43 -10.35
N GLN A 20 11.78 -26.60 -11.37
CA GLN A 20 11.52 -25.15 -11.29
C GLN A 20 10.07 -24.75 -11.61
N GLU A 21 9.31 -25.58 -12.34
CA GLU A 21 7.96 -25.22 -12.79
C GLU A 21 6.99 -24.92 -11.64
N HIS A 22 7.00 -25.69 -10.55
CA HIS A 22 6.04 -25.49 -9.45
C HIS A 22 6.29 -24.23 -8.61
N LEU A 23 7.46 -23.59 -8.73
CA LEU A 23 7.77 -22.32 -8.09
C LEU A 23 7.46 -21.12 -9.01
N SER A 24 6.98 -21.38 -10.22
CA SER A 24 6.84 -20.38 -11.28
C SER A 24 5.78 -19.29 -11.03
N ALA A 25 4.96 -19.42 -9.99
CA ALA A 25 3.96 -18.40 -9.64
C ALA A 25 4.19 -17.74 -8.27
N LEU A 26 5.27 -18.07 -7.56
CA LEU A 26 5.55 -17.47 -6.25
C LEU A 26 5.91 -15.98 -6.40
N LEU A 27 5.01 -15.08 -6.00
CA LEU A 27 5.20 -13.64 -5.94
C LEU A 27 4.55 -13.05 -4.68
N PRO A 28 5.32 -12.35 -3.83
CA PRO A 28 6.78 -12.19 -3.87
C PRO A 28 7.51 -13.52 -3.66
N PHE A 29 8.77 -13.60 -4.11
CA PHE A 29 9.56 -14.83 -3.95
C PHE A 29 9.95 -15.03 -2.49
N PRO A 30 9.74 -16.22 -1.91
CA PRO A 30 10.08 -16.54 -0.53
C PRO A 30 11.58 -16.48 -0.26
N ASN A 31 11.94 -16.13 0.98
CA ASN A 31 13.34 -15.99 1.39
C ASN A 31 14.08 -17.32 1.55
N HIS A 32 13.37 -18.41 1.82
CA HIS A 32 13.98 -19.74 1.83
C HIS A 32 13.04 -20.81 1.26
N VAL A 33 13.49 -21.53 0.25
CA VAL A 33 12.74 -22.60 -0.42
C VAL A 33 13.62 -23.84 -0.51
N GLU A 34 13.16 -24.93 0.09
CA GLU A 34 13.78 -26.27 0.00
C GLU A 34 12.87 -27.19 -0.80
N GLN A 35 13.27 -27.55 -2.01
CA GLN A 35 12.55 -28.55 -2.79
C GLN A 35 12.78 -29.94 -2.21
N ARG A 36 11.73 -30.72 -2.06
CA ARG A 36 11.77 -32.05 -1.47
C ARG A 36 11.28 -33.13 -2.46
N GLN A 37 11.68 -34.36 -2.23
CA GLN A 37 11.17 -35.49 -3.02
C GLN A 37 9.80 -35.92 -2.52
N GLY A 38 8.93 -36.29 -3.45
CA GLY A 38 7.61 -36.81 -3.15
C GLY A 38 6.47 -35.88 -3.59
N VAL A 39 5.27 -36.40 -3.40
CA VAL A 39 4.02 -35.73 -3.79
C VAL A 39 2.95 -36.04 -2.77
N PHE A 40 2.30 -35.05 -2.24
CA PHE A 40 1.04 -35.20 -1.51
C PHE A 40 -0.10 -35.46 -2.50
N ARG A 41 -0.87 -36.50 -2.27
CA ARG A 41 -2.08 -36.80 -3.05
C ARG A 41 -3.28 -36.33 -2.27
N LEU A 42 -3.89 -35.23 -2.76
CA LEU A 42 -5.10 -34.67 -2.20
C LEU A 42 -6.31 -35.48 -2.63
N SER A 43 -7.21 -35.78 -1.68
CA SER A 43 -8.51 -36.40 -1.94
C SER A 43 -9.63 -35.57 -1.33
N ASP A 44 -10.85 -35.80 -1.75
CA ASP A 44 -12.07 -35.18 -1.21
C ASP A 44 -12.40 -35.58 0.24
N LYS A 45 -11.70 -36.60 0.77
CA LYS A 45 -11.81 -37.08 2.15
C LYS A 45 -10.88 -36.37 3.12
N GLU A 46 -9.93 -35.55 2.62
CA GLU A 46 -9.03 -34.80 3.47
C GLU A 46 -9.78 -33.76 4.31
N THR A 47 -9.23 -33.48 5.48
CA THR A 47 -9.77 -32.44 6.38
C THR A 47 -8.66 -31.43 6.71
N ILE A 48 -9.08 -30.22 7.03
CA ILE A 48 -8.21 -29.15 7.50
C ILE A 48 -8.29 -29.12 9.02
N GLY A 49 -7.20 -29.53 9.68
CA GLY A 49 -7.05 -29.40 11.14
C GLY A 49 -6.67 -27.97 11.51
N VAL A 50 -7.40 -27.38 12.45
CA VAL A 50 -7.21 -26.00 12.89
C VAL A 50 -6.84 -25.96 14.38
N GLY A 51 -5.60 -25.54 14.67
CA GLY A 51 -5.05 -25.57 16.03
C GLY A 51 -5.50 -24.42 16.96
N SER A 52 -6.23 -23.43 16.46
CA SER A 52 -6.73 -22.27 17.22
C SER A 52 -7.92 -21.62 16.55
N GLY A 53 -8.84 -21.06 17.34
CA GLY A 53 -9.97 -20.28 16.84
C GLY A 53 -9.57 -19.07 15.98
N ASP A 54 -8.40 -18.48 16.24
CA ASP A 54 -7.86 -17.33 15.48
C ASP A 54 -7.53 -17.67 14.02
N LEU A 55 -7.48 -18.97 13.68
CA LEU A 55 -7.14 -19.45 12.34
C LEU A 55 -8.37 -19.75 11.45
N GLN A 56 -9.59 -19.47 11.94
CA GLN A 56 -10.82 -19.79 11.20
C GLN A 56 -10.88 -19.07 9.84
N PHE A 57 -10.46 -17.80 9.78
CA PHE A 57 -10.42 -17.07 8.52
C PHE A 57 -9.40 -17.69 7.55
N ALA A 58 -8.19 -18.01 8.01
CA ALA A 58 -7.19 -18.67 7.18
C ALA A 58 -7.66 -20.05 6.69
N ALA A 59 -8.43 -20.78 7.50
CA ALA A 59 -9.02 -22.06 7.12
C ALA A 59 -10.10 -21.88 6.04
N ALA A 60 -10.95 -20.87 6.16
CA ALA A 60 -11.97 -20.53 5.17
C ALA A 60 -11.33 -20.13 3.83
N GLU A 61 -10.28 -19.31 3.86
CA GLU A 61 -9.49 -18.96 2.66
C GLU A 61 -8.85 -20.20 2.02
N LEU A 62 -8.29 -21.11 2.82
CA LEU A 62 -7.72 -22.36 2.31
C LEU A 62 -8.80 -23.25 1.68
N GLN A 63 -10.01 -23.31 2.24
CA GLN A 63 -11.14 -23.99 1.62
C GLN A 63 -11.50 -23.38 0.26
N GLN A 64 -11.50 -22.05 0.13
CA GLN A 64 -11.73 -21.37 -1.16
C GLN A 64 -10.62 -21.68 -2.16
N VAL A 65 -9.36 -21.69 -1.73
CA VAL A 65 -8.23 -22.10 -2.57
C VAL A 65 -8.46 -23.52 -3.12
N PHE A 66 -8.77 -24.48 -2.27
CA PHE A 66 -9.01 -25.85 -2.72
C PHE A 66 -10.23 -25.97 -3.64
N LYS A 67 -11.33 -25.27 -3.33
CA LYS A 67 -12.49 -25.23 -4.19
C LYS A 67 -12.18 -24.69 -5.59
N GLN A 68 -11.39 -23.62 -5.67
CA GLN A 68 -10.98 -23.00 -6.95
C GLN A 68 -10.00 -23.88 -7.74
N ARG A 69 -9.06 -24.55 -7.07
CA ARG A 69 -7.99 -25.32 -7.71
C ARG A 69 -8.38 -26.76 -8.03
N PHE A 70 -9.24 -27.37 -7.20
CA PHE A 70 -9.57 -28.80 -7.26
C PHE A 70 -11.07 -29.07 -7.43
N GLY A 71 -11.95 -28.09 -7.28
CA GLY A 71 -13.40 -28.24 -7.40
C GLY A 71 -14.10 -28.71 -6.13
N PHE A 72 -13.40 -28.95 -5.02
CA PHE A 72 -13.97 -29.31 -3.72
C PHE A 72 -13.28 -28.58 -2.58
N ALA A 73 -13.98 -28.43 -1.45
CA ALA A 73 -13.44 -27.79 -0.24
C ALA A 73 -13.36 -28.84 0.89
N PRO A 74 -12.17 -29.16 1.41
CA PRO A 74 -12.02 -30.03 2.57
C PRO A 74 -12.76 -29.46 3.79
N ALA A 75 -13.38 -30.33 4.59
CA ALA A 75 -14.06 -29.90 5.81
C ALA A 75 -13.03 -29.45 6.87
N VAL A 76 -13.39 -28.46 7.66
CA VAL A 76 -12.63 -28.06 8.85
C VAL A 76 -12.93 -29.04 9.98
N SER A 77 -11.90 -29.47 10.72
CA SER A 77 -11.99 -30.39 11.86
C SER A 77 -10.86 -30.11 12.87
N ASP A 78 -10.89 -30.78 14.02
CA ASP A 78 -9.81 -30.68 15.01
C ASP A 78 -8.54 -31.41 14.54
N ASN A 79 -8.67 -32.38 13.66
CA ASN A 79 -7.60 -33.21 13.15
C ASN A 79 -7.67 -33.34 11.61
N GLY A 80 -6.51 -33.31 10.96
CA GLY A 80 -6.43 -33.45 9.51
C GLY A 80 -5.00 -33.66 9.03
N ARG A 81 -4.83 -34.12 7.79
CA ARG A 81 -3.52 -34.17 7.15
C ARG A 81 -3.11 -32.80 6.58
N ILE A 82 -4.02 -31.85 6.50
CA ILE A 82 -3.77 -30.45 6.20
C ILE A 82 -3.93 -29.70 7.52
N ARG A 83 -2.89 -29.03 8.00
CA ARG A 83 -2.87 -28.44 9.35
C ARG A 83 -2.51 -26.96 9.31
N LEU A 84 -3.30 -26.15 10.01
CA LEU A 84 -3.01 -24.75 10.30
C LEU A 84 -2.68 -24.63 11.79
N MET A 85 -1.52 -24.08 12.11
CA MET A 85 -1.02 -24.09 13.51
C MET A 85 -0.35 -22.76 13.87
N LEU A 86 -0.56 -22.32 15.10
CA LEU A 86 0.25 -21.27 15.71
C LEU A 86 1.52 -21.87 16.31
N ASN A 87 2.66 -21.24 16.03
CA ASN A 87 3.95 -21.63 16.56
C ASN A 87 4.63 -20.41 17.25
N PRO A 88 4.48 -20.28 18.60
CA PRO A 88 5.01 -19.14 19.34
C PRO A 88 6.55 -19.06 19.39
N ARG A 89 7.25 -20.11 18.92
CA ARG A 89 8.71 -20.12 18.83
C ARG A 89 9.24 -19.39 17.58
N MET A 90 8.39 -19.04 16.64
CA MET A 90 8.76 -18.22 15.50
C MET A 90 8.94 -16.76 15.94
N GLU A 91 9.88 -16.03 15.35
CA GLU A 91 10.25 -14.69 15.83
C GLU A 91 9.38 -13.57 15.24
N GLY A 92 9.08 -13.63 13.94
CA GLY A 92 8.34 -12.59 13.23
C GLY A 92 6.82 -12.81 13.24
N GLU A 93 6.04 -11.76 13.46
CA GLU A 93 4.56 -11.84 13.46
C GLU A 93 4.00 -12.36 12.14
N GLU A 94 4.59 -11.97 11.02
CA GLU A 94 4.19 -12.40 9.67
C GLU A 94 5.02 -13.59 9.15
N GLN A 95 5.92 -14.13 9.99
CA GLN A 95 6.71 -15.30 9.64
C GLN A 95 5.85 -16.55 9.55
N TYR A 96 6.11 -17.38 8.54
CA TYR A 96 5.45 -18.68 8.39
C TYR A 96 6.41 -19.75 7.90
N ARG A 97 5.99 -21.01 8.13
CA ARG A 97 6.56 -22.21 7.54
C ARG A 97 5.46 -22.98 6.84
N LEU A 98 5.62 -23.21 5.56
CA LEU A 98 4.80 -24.12 4.77
C LEU A 98 5.59 -25.38 4.46
N THR A 99 5.06 -26.54 4.85
CA THR A 99 5.63 -27.84 4.52
C THR A 99 4.59 -28.68 3.79
N VAL A 100 4.97 -29.16 2.61
CA VAL A 100 4.24 -30.20 1.88
C VAL A 100 5.13 -31.44 1.80
N ASP A 101 4.64 -32.56 2.25
CA ASP A 101 5.30 -33.86 2.13
C ASP A 101 4.29 -34.97 1.79
N VAL A 102 4.73 -36.21 1.65
CA VAL A 102 3.86 -37.34 1.30
C VAL A 102 2.79 -37.64 2.37
N LYS A 103 2.95 -37.13 3.60
CA LYS A 103 2.05 -37.37 4.72
C LYS A 103 0.95 -36.29 4.82
N GLY A 104 1.22 -35.07 4.32
CA GLY A 104 0.27 -33.97 4.43
C GLY A 104 0.83 -32.60 4.11
N ILE A 105 0.08 -31.60 4.52
CA ILE A 105 0.44 -30.18 4.43
C ILE A 105 0.39 -29.58 5.83
N SER A 106 1.41 -28.84 6.22
CA SER A 106 1.38 -28.03 7.44
C SER A 106 1.74 -26.58 7.13
N ILE A 107 0.98 -25.66 7.70
CA ILE A 107 1.24 -24.22 7.67
C ILE A 107 1.32 -23.76 9.12
N GLU A 108 2.48 -23.26 9.50
CA GLU A 108 2.77 -22.76 10.83
C GLU A 108 3.09 -21.26 10.73
N GLY A 109 2.56 -20.45 11.63
CA GLY A 109 2.89 -19.04 11.76
C GLY A 109 2.96 -18.65 13.22
N ARG A 110 3.71 -17.59 13.56
CA ARG A 110 3.69 -17.04 14.93
C ARG A 110 2.29 -16.52 15.27
N THR A 111 1.65 -15.87 14.32
CA THR A 111 0.32 -15.29 14.41
C THR A 111 -0.58 -15.81 13.29
N ALA A 112 -1.86 -15.47 13.33
CA ALA A 112 -2.80 -15.75 12.24
C ALA A 112 -2.35 -15.11 10.91
N ALA A 113 -1.68 -13.96 10.95
CA ALA A 113 -1.13 -13.29 9.76
C ALA A 113 -0.09 -14.18 9.04
N GLY A 114 0.86 -14.75 9.77
CA GLY A 114 1.85 -15.67 9.19
C GLY A 114 1.18 -16.90 8.55
N VAL A 115 0.20 -17.51 9.24
CA VAL A 115 -0.54 -18.66 8.69
C VAL A 115 -1.30 -18.27 7.42
N TYR A 116 -1.94 -17.10 7.39
CA TYR A 116 -2.63 -16.60 6.22
C TYR A 116 -1.69 -16.42 5.01
N TYR A 117 -0.49 -15.83 5.21
CA TYR A 117 0.50 -15.73 4.13
C TYR A 117 1.03 -17.09 3.66
N GLY A 118 1.09 -18.07 4.56
CA GLY A 118 1.37 -19.46 4.17
C GLY A 118 0.28 -20.05 3.27
N VAL A 119 -1.01 -19.74 3.53
CA VAL A 119 -2.13 -20.13 2.65
C VAL A 119 -2.01 -19.46 1.28
N ILE A 120 -1.72 -18.16 1.23
CA ILE A 120 -1.48 -17.44 -0.03
C ILE A 120 -0.32 -18.08 -0.82
N THR A 121 0.77 -18.43 -0.14
CA THR A 121 1.92 -19.09 -0.79
C THR A 121 1.56 -20.48 -1.32
N LEU A 122 0.75 -21.26 -0.59
CA LEU A 122 0.25 -22.54 -1.08
C LEU A 122 -0.61 -22.37 -2.34
N ASP A 123 -1.50 -21.37 -2.39
CA ASP A 123 -2.29 -21.08 -3.58
C ASP A 123 -1.41 -20.74 -4.79
N GLN A 124 -0.34 -19.97 -4.59
CA GLN A 124 0.61 -19.65 -5.65
C GLN A 124 1.41 -20.88 -6.11
N LEU A 125 1.77 -21.79 -5.21
CA LEU A 125 2.38 -23.09 -5.60
C LEU A 125 1.44 -23.90 -6.49
N LEU A 126 0.16 -23.97 -6.12
CA LEU A 126 -0.86 -24.68 -6.92
C LEU A 126 -1.09 -24.02 -8.28
N LEU A 127 -1.01 -22.70 -8.34
CA LEU A 127 -1.08 -21.92 -9.58
C LEU A 127 0.13 -22.20 -10.49
N GLY A 128 1.33 -22.33 -9.92
CA GLY A 128 2.56 -22.59 -10.66
C GLY A 128 2.66 -24.02 -11.23
N ASP A 129 2.00 -25.00 -10.60
CA ASP A 129 2.08 -26.42 -10.99
C ASP A 129 0.73 -26.98 -11.47
N VAL A 130 0.15 -26.33 -12.48
CA VAL A 130 -1.19 -26.64 -13.00
C VAL A 130 -1.34 -28.13 -13.39
N ALA A 131 -0.31 -28.73 -13.97
CA ALA A 131 -0.37 -30.11 -14.45
C ALA A 131 -0.56 -31.13 -13.30
N ASN A 132 0.18 -30.95 -12.20
CA ASN A 132 0.01 -31.78 -11.00
C ASN A 132 -1.26 -31.41 -10.23
N THR A 133 -1.55 -30.13 -10.11
CA THR A 133 -2.75 -29.62 -9.41
C THR A 133 -4.02 -30.22 -10.00
N LYS A 134 -4.18 -30.25 -11.33
CA LYS A 134 -5.33 -30.87 -12.00
C LYS A 134 -5.47 -32.40 -11.70
N GLN A 135 -4.41 -33.06 -11.25
CA GLN A 135 -4.41 -34.47 -10.88
C GLN A 135 -4.51 -34.70 -9.36
N GLY A 136 -4.81 -33.64 -8.57
CA GLY A 136 -4.83 -33.73 -7.11
C GLY A 136 -3.45 -34.00 -6.50
N ARG A 137 -2.37 -33.58 -7.16
CA ARG A 137 -0.99 -33.83 -6.76
C ARG A 137 -0.31 -32.53 -6.40
N ILE A 138 0.31 -32.47 -5.22
CA ILE A 138 1.04 -31.30 -4.73
C ILE A 138 2.47 -31.73 -4.43
N ARG A 139 3.45 -31.16 -5.13
CA ARG A 139 4.87 -31.51 -4.95
C ARG A 139 5.37 -31.17 -3.57
N ALA A 140 6.22 -32.02 -3.03
CA ALA A 140 6.83 -31.78 -1.72
C ALA A 140 7.79 -30.59 -1.75
N VAL A 141 7.62 -29.71 -0.78
CA VAL A 141 8.41 -28.48 -0.62
C VAL A 141 8.39 -28.05 0.84
N ARG A 142 9.43 -27.36 1.27
CA ARG A 142 9.44 -26.60 2.52
C ARG A 142 9.80 -25.14 2.21
N ILE A 143 9.01 -24.24 2.73
CA ILE A 143 9.23 -22.80 2.65
C ILE A 143 9.24 -22.25 4.06
N ASP A 144 10.36 -21.62 4.45
CA ASP A 144 10.48 -20.81 5.66
C ASP A 144 10.61 -19.36 5.21
N ASP A 145 9.67 -18.50 5.58
CA ASP A 145 9.56 -17.17 4.97
C ASP A 145 9.11 -16.09 5.97
N ALA A 146 9.57 -14.88 5.74
CA ALA A 146 9.21 -13.69 6.49
C ALA A 146 9.49 -12.45 5.65
N PRO A 147 8.78 -11.32 5.83
CA PRO A 147 9.03 -10.12 5.05
C PRO A 147 10.38 -9.47 5.36
N ALA A 148 11.00 -8.85 4.33
CA ALA A 148 12.20 -8.03 4.50
C ALA A 148 11.90 -6.72 5.24
N TYR A 149 10.69 -6.18 5.06
CA TYR A 149 10.20 -4.97 5.71
C TYR A 149 8.82 -5.19 6.32
N PRO A 150 8.56 -4.69 7.55
CA PRO A 150 7.26 -4.84 8.22
C PRO A 150 6.16 -4.00 7.57
N PHE A 151 6.47 -2.87 6.95
CA PHE A 151 5.51 -1.99 6.30
C PHE A 151 5.55 -2.15 4.77
N ARG A 152 4.45 -2.59 4.18
CA ARG A 152 4.33 -2.83 2.73
C ARG A 152 2.97 -2.31 2.29
N ALA A 153 2.94 -1.09 1.75
CA ALA A 153 1.71 -0.36 1.52
C ALA A 153 1.41 -0.11 0.05
N LEU A 154 0.12 0.04 -0.22
CA LEU A 154 -0.40 0.76 -1.38
C LEU A 154 -1.24 1.94 -0.87
N MET A 155 -1.33 3.00 -1.67
CA MET A 155 -2.21 4.13 -1.43
C MET A 155 -3.24 4.25 -2.55
N LEU A 156 -4.48 4.52 -2.20
CA LEU A 156 -5.55 4.95 -3.10
C LEU A 156 -5.99 6.37 -2.76
N ASP A 157 -6.34 7.12 -3.79
CA ASP A 157 -6.81 8.49 -3.69
C ASP A 157 -8.28 8.62 -4.14
N PRO A 158 -9.25 8.31 -3.28
CA PRO A 158 -10.65 8.56 -3.55
C PRO A 158 -11.04 10.04 -3.46
N ALA A 159 -10.15 10.93 -2.97
CA ALA A 159 -10.43 12.36 -2.88
C ALA A 159 -10.56 12.97 -4.27
N ARG A 160 -9.69 12.63 -5.21
CA ARG A 160 -9.74 13.12 -6.59
C ARG A 160 -10.90 12.50 -7.38
N HIS A 161 -11.06 11.17 -7.30
CA HIS A 161 -12.22 10.46 -7.87
C HIS A 161 -12.69 9.38 -6.90
N PHE A 162 -13.96 9.46 -6.51
CA PHE A 162 -14.54 8.57 -5.51
C PHE A 162 -14.59 7.12 -5.99
N LEU A 163 -14.14 6.22 -5.13
CA LEU A 163 -14.19 4.77 -5.34
C LEU A 163 -15.20 4.14 -4.38
N PRO A 164 -16.24 3.42 -4.87
CA PRO A 164 -17.20 2.76 -3.99
C PRO A 164 -16.57 1.70 -3.07
N VAL A 165 -17.20 1.41 -1.93
CA VAL A 165 -16.75 0.43 -0.92
C VAL A 165 -16.35 -0.91 -1.54
N GLU A 166 -17.20 -1.46 -2.42
CA GLU A 166 -16.93 -2.76 -3.07
C GLU A 166 -15.70 -2.72 -3.99
N ALA A 167 -15.44 -1.57 -4.61
CA ALA A 167 -14.23 -1.37 -5.40
C ALA A 167 -12.96 -1.41 -4.53
N VAL A 168 -13.00 -0.76 -3.36
CA VAL A 168 -11.90 -0.78 -2.39
C VAL A 168 -11.69 -2.18 -1.82
N LYS A 169 -12.77 -2.92 -1.50
CA LYS A 169 -12.67 -4.33 -1.08
C LYS A 169 -11.98 -5.20 -2.14
N GLY A 170 -12.37 -5.06 -3.40
CA GLY A 170 -11.71 -5.78 -4.50
C GLY A 170 -10.22 -5.45 -4.64
N TYR A 171 -9.85 -4.19 -4.38
CA TYR A 171 -8.44 -3.78 -4.36
C TYR A 171 -7.68 -4.40 -3.18
N ILE A 172 -8.30 -4.47 -2.00
CA ILE A 172 -7.76 -5.16 -0.81
C ILE A 172 -7.55 -6.65 -1.10
N ASP A 173 -8.50 -7.33 -1.73
CA ASP A 173 -8.37 -8.74 -2.11
C ASP A 173 -7.20 -8.99 -3.07
N CYS A 174 -6.93 -8.04 -3.95
CA CYS A 174 -5.83 -8.14 -4.89
C CYS A 174 -4.48 -7.88 -4.20
N MET A 175 -4.37 -6.81 -3.40
CA MET A 175 -3.11 -6.42 -2.77
C MET A 175 -2.62 -7.45 -1.73
N THR A 176 -3.55 -8.03 -0.96
CA THR A 176 -3.19 -9.03 0.07
C THR A 176 -2.63 -10.31 -0.53
N ARG A 177 -3.06 -10.67 -1.74
CA ARG A 177 -2.54 -11.80 -2.49
C ARG A 177 -1.04 -11.69 -2.81
N TYR A 178 -0.55 -10.45 -2.85
CA TYR A 178 0.87 -10.12 -3.03
C TYR A 178 1.52 -9.63 -1.74
N LYS A 179 0.91 -9.97 -0.59
CA LYS A 179 1.44 -9.75 0.76
C LYS A 179 1.69 -8.29 1.13
N PHE A 180 0.95 -7.34 0.53
CA PHE A 180 0.81 -6.01 1.09
C PHE A 180 -0.04 -6.08 2.36
N ASN A 181 0.35 -5.31 3.37
CA ASN A 181 -0.30 -5.31 4.68
C ASN A 181 -0.84 -3.95 5.12
N THR A 182 -0.76 -2.94 4.27
CA THR A 182 -1.24 -1.60 4.60
C THR A 182 -1.88 -0.95 3.37
N LEU A 183 -3.06 -0.36 3.55
CA LEU A 183 -3.72 0.49 2.56
C LEU A 183 -3.87 1.89 3.14
N GLN A 184 -3.19 2.89 2.55
CA GLN A 184 -3.46 4.29 2.86
C GLN A 184 -4.62 4.78 1.99
N LEU A 185 -5.62 5.41 2.61
CA LEU A 185 -6.72 6.06 1.92
C LEU A 185 -6.59 7.58 2.05
N HIS A 186 -6.32 8.24 0.94
CA HIS A 186 -6.26 9.70 0.85
C HIS A 186 -7.69 10.25 0.74
N LEU A 187 -8.27 10.64 1.91
CA LEU A 187 -9.70 10.89 2.06
C LEU A 187 -10.11 12.36 1.90
N SER A 188 -9.14 13.27 1.78
CA SER A 188 -9.42 14.69 1.57
C SER A 188 -8.37 15.34 0.69
N ASP A 189 -8.83 16.19 -0.23
CA ASP A 189 -8.00 17.01 -1.10
C ASP A 189 -8.81 18.17 -1.70
N ASP A 190 -8.23 18.94 -2.61
CA ASP A 190 -8.90 20.05 -3.30
C ASP A 190 -10.17 19.62 -4.03
N GLN A 191 -10.20 18.39 -4.56
CA GLN A 191 -11.29 17.88 -5.39
C GLN A 191 -12.41 17.18 -4.61
N GLY A 192 -12.17 16.78 -3.35
CA GLY A 192 -13.21 16.11 -2.60
C GLY A 192 -12.85 15.79 -1.15
N TRP A 193 -13.87 15.83 -0.32
CA TRP A 193 -13.88 15.33 1.05
C TRP A 193 -14.64 14.00 1.11
N ARG A 194 -14.04 12.92 1.57
CA ARG A 194 -14.59 11.56 1.37
C ARG A 194 -14.94 10.81 2.66
N ILE A 195 -14.84 11.42 3.81
CA ILE A 195 -15.20 10.79 5.09
C ILE A 195 -16.29 11.58 5.82
N GLU A 196 -17.33 10.89 6.31
CA GLU A 196 -18.34 11.47 7.17
C GLU A 196 -17.75 11.91 8.50
N ILE A 197 -17.92 13.20 8.84
CA ILE A 197 -17.64 13.78 10.15
C ILE A 197 -18.93 14.33 10.72
N LYS A 198 -19.47 13.65 11.72
CA LYS A 198 -20.81 13.94 12.26
C LYS A 198 -20.92 15.32 12.92
N SER A 199 -19.83 15.78 13.55
CA SER A 199 -19.76 17.14 14.11
C SER A 199 -19.68 18.23 13.05
N HIS A 200 -19.25 17.89 11.83
CA HIS A 200 -19.06 18.82 10.71
C HIS A 200 -19.74 18.32 9.42
N PRO A 201 -21.08 18.22 9.36
CA PRO A 201 -21.79 17.57 8.26
C PRO A 201 -21.61 18.24 6.90
N LYS A 202 -21.35 19.55 6.85
CA LYS A 202 -21.07 20.26 5.58
C LYS A 202 -19.85 19.72 4.84
N LEU A 203 -18.90 19.05 5.53
CA LEU A 203 -17.76 18.42 4.87
C LEU A 203 -18.21 17.41 3.82
N THR A 204 -19.26 16.61 4.12
CA THR A 204 -19.83 15.66 3.16
C THR A 204 -21.01 16.24 2.37
N GLU A 205 -21.84 17.11 2.96
CA GLU A 205 -22.96 17.73 2.25
C GLU A 205 -22.51 18.65 1.10
N VAL A 206 -21.38 19.31 1.25
CA VAL A 206 -20.81 20.26 0.29
C VAL A 206 -19.50 19.74 -0.29
N GLY A 207 -18.53 19.41 0.57
CA GLY A 207 -17.16 19.06 0.16
C GLY A 207 -17.05 17.74 -0.59
N ALA A 208 -18.05 16.86 -0.52
CA ALA A 208 -18.08 15.59 -1.26
C ALA A 208 -18.73 15.70 -2.65
N PHE A 209 -19.27 16.85 -3.04
CA PHE A 209 -20.06 17.03 -4.26
C PHE A 209 -19.48 18.11 -5.17
N ARG A 210 -18.29 17.88 -5.71
CA ARG A 210 -17.61 18.77 -6.65
C ARG A 210 -18.48 19.11 -7.88
N ASN A 211 -19.29 18.17 -8.33
CA ASN A 211 -20.18 18.32 -9.45
C ASN A 211 -21.64 17.99 -9.07
N PRO A 212 -22.37 18.91 -8.41
CA PRO A 212 -23.74 18.64 -7.94
C PRO A 212 -24.75 18.36 -9.05
N LYS A 213 -24.39 18.65 -10.32
CA LYS A 213 -25.23 18.34 -11.51
C LYS A 213 -24.92 16.96 -12.10
N ALA A 214 -23.84 16.31 -11.67
CA ALA A 214 -23.51 14.97 -12.12
C ALA A 214 -24.47 13.94 -11.49
N SER A 215 -24.61 12.79 -12.16
CA SER A 215 -25.36 11.67 -11.61
C SER A 215 -24.75 11.18 -10.29
N ALA A 216 -25.53 10.49 -9.48
CA ALA A 216 -25.07 9.91 -8.22
C ALA A 216 -23.93 8.88 -8.37
N ILE A 217 -23.71 8.37 -9.60
CA ILE A 217 -22.64 7.44 -9.93
C ILE A 217 -21.41 8.12 -10.53
N SER A 218 -21.38 9.47 -10.59
CA SER A 218 -20.19 10.19 -11.04
C SER A 218 -19.05 10.02 -10.04
N PRO A 219 -17.83 9.72 -10.50
CA PRO A 219 -16.66 9.63 -9.61
C PRO A 219 -16.24 10.98 -9.01
N ASP A 220 -16.85 12.08 -9.46
CA ASP A 220 -16.63 13.41 -8.87
C ASP A 220 -17.33 13.57 -7.51
N ASN A 221 -18.36 12.75 -7.23
CA ASN A 221 -19.23 12.88 -6.07
C ASN A 221 -19.21 11.60 -5.24
N GLY A 222 -19.34 11.74 -3.94
CA GLY A 222 -19.47 10.61 -3.03
C GLY A 222 -18.58 10.72 -1.80
N TYR A 223 -18.95 9.96 -0.79
CA TYR A 223 -18.19 9.85 0.46
C TYR A 223 -18.51 8.50 1.12
N TYR A 224 -17.69 8.13 2.09
CA TYR A 224 -17.92 6.98 2.95
C TYR A 224 -18.58 7.44 4.25
N THR A 225 -19.63 6.76 4.66
CA THR A 225 -20.13 6.88 6.03
C THR A 225 -19.13 6.25 7.00
N GLN A 226 -19.19 6.65 8.28
CA GLN A 226 -18.34 6.03 9.30
C GLN A 226 -18.56 4.52 9.40
N ASP A 227 -19.81 4.06 9.21
CA ASP A 227 -20.14 2.62 9.26
C ASP A 227 -19.55 1.87 8.06
N GLN A 228 -19.58 2.45 6.87
CA GLN A 228 -18.89 1.88 5.69
C GLN A 228 -17.37 1.79 5.88
N LEU A 229 -16.76 2.78 6.54
CA LEU A 229 -15.34 2.73 6.82
C LEU A 229 -15.00 1.69 7.90
N ARG A 230 -15.83 1.53 8.94
CA ARG A 230 -15.67 0.44 9.92
C ARG A 230 -15.78 -0.93 9.24
N GLU A 231 -16.75 -1.11 8.34
CA GLU A 231 -16.87 -2.33 7.54
C GLU A 231 -15.60 -2.60 6.70
N LEU A 232 -15.05 -1.57 6.04
CA LEU A 232 -13.80 -1.69 5.30
C LEU A 232 -12.61 -2.06 6.20
N VAL A 233 -12.52 -1.44 7.38
CA VAL A 233 -11.46 -1.73 8.37
C VAL A 233 -11.54 -3.18 8.84
N GLU A 234 -12.72 -3.68 9.18
CA GLU A 234 -12.92 -5.08 9.58
C GLU A 234 -12.61 -6.04 8.43
N TYR A 235 -13.08 -5.73 7.21
CA TYR A 235 -12.80 -6.53 6.01
C TYR A 235 -11.30 -6.64 5.72
N ALA A 236 -10.58 -5.53 5.83
CA ALA A 236 -9.14 -5.44 5.62
C ALA A 236 -8.37 -6.21 6.72
N ALA A 237 -8.75 -6.03 7.98
CA ALA A 237 -8.10 -6.64 9.14
C ALA A 237 -8.11 -8.18 9.07
N LEU A 238 -9.22 -8.79 8.62
CA LEU A 238 -9.30 -10.24 8.38
C LEU A 238 -8.27 -10.73 7.36
N ARG A 239 -7.83 -9.85 6.45
CA ARG A 239 -6.83 -10.11 5.39
C ARG A 239 -5.42 -9.63 5.73
N ASN A 240 -5.19 -9.28 7.01
CA ASN A 240 -3.94 -8.70 7.51
C ASN A 240 -3.56 -7.39 6.81
N VAL A 241 -4.55 -6.60 6.43
CA VAL A 241 -4.36 -5.26 5.88
C VAL A 241 -4.86 -4.24 6.89
N GLU A 242 -3.96 -3.35 7.30
CA GLU A 242 -4.28 -2.17 8.11
C GLU A 242 -4.70 -1.02 7.18
N ILE A 243 -5.80 -0.33 7.48
CA ILE A 243 -6.17 0.89 6.76
C ILE A 243 -5.69 2.10 7.54
N ILE A 244 -4.90 2.97 6.88
CA ILE A 244 -4.44 4.24 7.42
C ILE A 244 -5.20 5.37 6.70
N PRO A 245 -6.01 6.17 7.43
CA PRO A 245 -6.67 7.33 6.83
C PRO A 245 -5.67 8.47 6.64
N GLU A 246 -5.82 9.21 5.55
CA GLU A 246 -5.12 10.47 5.34
C GLU A 246 -6.13 11.62 5.24
N ILE A 247 -5.87 12.66 6.06
CA ILE A 247 -6.53 13.97 6.03
C ILE A 247 -5.43 14.98 5.77
N ASP A 248 -5.34 15.46 4.56
CA ASP A 248 -4.25 16.33 4.15
C ASP A 248 -4.49 17.78 4.58
N VAL A 249 -3.50 18.33 5.28
CA VAL A 249 -3.49 19.71 5.80
C VAL A 249 -2.05 20.24 5.88
N PRO A 250 -1.80 21.54 5.83
CA PRO A 250 -2.74 22.66 5.63
C PRO A 250 -3.04 22.97 4.17
N GLY A 251 -2.27 22.41 3.23
CA GLY A 251 -2.52 22.44 1.78
C GLY A 251 -3.60 21.44 1.38
N HIS A 252 -3.91 21.33 0.08
CA HIS A 252 -4.88 20.36 -0.45
C HIS A 252 -6.26 20.43 0.22
N THR A 253 -6.73 21.64 0.52
CA THR A 253 -7.89 21.86 1.42
C THR A 253 -9.05 22.61 0.77
N ALA A 254 -9.11 22.67 -0.58
CA ALA A 254 -10.20 23.42 -1.23
C ALA A 254 -11.59 22.80 -0.93
N ALA A 255 -11.71 21.49 -0.73
CA ALA A 255 -12.98 20.88 -0.38
C ALA A 255 -13.47 21.32 1.02
N ILE A 256 -12.61 21.28 2.04
CA ILE A 256 -12.94 21.77 3.38
C ILE A 256 -13.21 23.28 3.38
N LEU A 257 -12.43 24.06 2.62
CA LEU A 257 -12.59 25.51 2.52
C LEU A 257 -13.84 25.93 1.71
N THR A 258 -14.38 25.02 0.90
CA THR A 258 -15.68 25.22 0.25
C THR A 258 -16.81 25.01 1.27
N ALA A 259 -16.70 23.98 2.11
CA ALA A 259 -17.69 23.67 3.14
C ALA A 259 -17.68 24.69 4.30
N TYR A 260 -16.49 25.16 4.67
CA TYR A 260 -16.25 26.10 5.77
C TYR A 260 -15.34 27.26 5.33
N PRO A 261 -15.90 28.28 4.63
CA PRO A 261 -15.12 29.41 4.10
C PRO A 261 -14.44 30.27 5.16
N ASP A 262 -14.94 30.23 6.39
CA ASP A 262 -14.38 30.92 7.55
C ASP A 262 -13.01 30.38 8.00
N LEU A 263 -12.60 29.23 7.53
CA LEU A 263 -11.27 28.65 7.81
C LEU A 263 -10.15 29.17 6.89
N ARG A 264 -10.50 29.98 5.88
CA ARG A 264 -9.54 30.59 4.94
C ARG A 264 -8.67 31.64 5.60
N CYS A 265 -7.57 31.97 4.96
CA CYS A 265 -6.83 33.20 5.28
C CYS A 265 -7.73 34.42 5.14
N ASP A 266 -7.53 35.42 6.01
CA ASP A 266 -8.37 36.63 6.15
C ASP A 266 -8.65 37.33 4.82
N PHE A 267 -7.63 37.54 3.98
CA PHE A 267 -7.76 38.22 2.69
C PHE A 267 -8.56 37.43 1.64
N LEU A 268 -8.83 36.13 1.86
CA LEU A 268 -9.58 35.24 0.96
C LEU A 268 -11.03 35.03 1.40
N LYS A 269 -11.45 35.50 2.58
CA LYS A 269 -12.78 35.21 3.17
C LYS A 269 -13.93 35.60 2.24
N ASP A 270 -13.80 36.75 1.58
CA ASP A 270 -14.82 37.31 0.68
C ASP A 270 -14.54 37.00 -0.82
N SER A 271 -13.51 36.24 -1.12
CA SER A 271 -13.16 35.91 -2.50
C SER A 271 -14.12 34.91 -3.11
N ALA A 272 -14.48 35.10 -4.39
CA ALA A 272 -15.18 34.09 -5.15
C ALA A 272 -14.32 32.82 -5.21
N PHE A 273 -14.92 31.70 -4.82
CA PHE A 273 -14.25 30.41 -4.75
C PHE A 273 -15.03 29.40 -5.57
N VAL A 274 -14.36 28.68 -6.46
CA VAL A 274 -14.97 27.67 -7.32
C VAL A 274 -14.43 26.29 -6.93
N PHE A 275 -15.26 25.52 -6.26
CA PHE A 275 -14.93 24.17 -5.84
C PHE A 275 -14.46 23.30 -7.00
N GLY A 276 -13.34 22.61 -6.80
CA GLY A 276 -12.71 21.77 -7.81
C GLY A 276 -12.02 22.51 -8.96
N LYS A 277 -11.97 23.87 -8.91
CA LYS A 277 -11.27 24.73 -9.86
C LYS A 277 -10.28 25.69 -9.20
N THR A 278 -10.43 25.94 -7.92
CA THR A 278 -9.53 26.77 -7.12
C THR A 278 -8.64 25.85 -6.31
N ASP A 279 -7.43 25.72 -6.75
CA ASP A 279 -6.36 24.94 -6.11
C ASP A 279 -5.38 25.87 -5.39
N ASN A 280 -4.42 25.29 -4.69
CA ASN A 280 -3.38 26.01 -3.94
C ASN A 280 -3.94 26.99 -2.88
N VAL A 281 -5.09 26.69 -2.30
CA VAL A 281 -5.60 27.37 -1.09
C VAL A 281 -5.28 26.53 0.14
N MET A 282 -5.08 27.21 1.29
CA MET A 282 -4.69 26.55 2.53
C MET A 282 -5.52 27.05 3.70
N LEU A 283 -5.58 26.21 4.75
CA LEU A 283 -6.09 26.60 6.06
C LEU A 283 -5.24 27.71 6.66
N SER A 284 -5.88 28.68 7.35
CA SER A 284 -5.16 29.77 8.03
C SER A 284 -4.51 29.26 9.32
N ALA A 285 -3.20 29.41 9.46
CA ALA A 285 -2.49 29.08 10.70
C ALA A 285 -2.84 30.01 11.86
N ALA A 286 -3.27 31.23 11.59
CA ALA A 286 -3.64 32.21 12.61
C ALA A 286 -5.07 32.04 13.12
N ASN A 287 -5.94 31.34 12.41
CA ASN A 287 -7.34 31.20 12.76
C ASN A 287 -7.55 30.06 13.78
N PRO A 288 -7.97 30.37 15.03
CA PRO A 288 -8.17 29.34 16.06
C PRO A 288 -9.27 28.32 15.68
N ARG A 289 -10.27 28.74 14.92
CA ARG A 289 -11.36 27.87 14.44
C ARG A 289 -10.85 26.69 13.61
N VAL A 290 -9.74 26.86 12.88
CA VAL A 290 -9.10 25.77 12.12
C VAL A 290 -8.76 24.62 13.04
N TYR A 291 -8.16 24.89 14.19
CA TYR A 291 -7.72 23.84 15.13
C TYR A 291 -8.88 23.17 15.86
N GLU A 292 -9.97 23.91 16.14
CA GLU A 292 -11.21 23.34 16.70
C GLU A 292 -11.81 22.32 15.73
N VAL A 293 -11.94 22.69 14.45
CA VAL A 293 -12.48 21.80 13.40
C VAL A 293 -11.56 20.59 13.18
N LEU A 294 -10.24 20.79 13.14
CA LEU A 294 -9.29 19.70 12.98
C LEU A 294 -9.25 18.78 14.20
N ASP A 295 -9.40 19.29 15.43
CA ASP A 295 -9.49 18.46 16.65
C ASP A 295 -10.69 17.52 16.60
N ASP A 296 -11.87 18.02 16.17
CA ASP A 296 -13.06 17.21 15.98
C ASP A 296 -12.89 16.15 14.88
N ILE A 297 -12.30 16.53 13.73
CA ILE A 297 -12.01 15.62 12.63
C ILE A 297 -11.08 14.49 13.09
N ILE A 298 -9.95 14.83 13.71
CA ILE A 298 -8.95 13.88 14.19
C ILE A 298 -9.56 12.91 15.20
N ARG A 299 -10.40 13.41 16.11
CA ARG A 299 -11.12 12.58 17.08
C ARG A 299 -12.02 11.56 16.38
N GLU A 300 -12.90 12.00 15.46
CA GLU A 300 -13.84 11.10 14.78
C GLU A 300 -13.14 10.11 13.86
N VAL A 301 -12.07 10.52 13.17
CA VAL A 301 -11.21 9.62 12.38
C VAL A 301 -10.58 8.55 13.29
N GLY A 302 -10.04 8.96 14.44
CA GLY A 302 -9.44 8.03 15.42
C GLY A 302 -10.44 7.02 16.01
N ASP A 303 -11.73 7.36 16.06
CA ASP A 303 -12.81 6.46 16.53
C ASP A 303 -13.22 5.44 15.45
N VAL A 304 -12.99 5.73 14.18
CA VAL A 304 -13.35 4.86 13.05
C VAL A 304 -12.25 3.85 12.73
N PHE A 305 -10.98 4.28 12.74
CA PHE A 305 -9.87 3.45 12.29
C PHE A 305 -9.13 2.77 13.44
N SER A 306 -9.06 1.44 13.41
CA SER A 306 -8.40 0.63 14.44
C SER A 306 -6.87 0.71 14.40
N SER A 307 -6.29 1.21 13.32
CA SER A 307 -4.84 1.36 13.12
C SER A 307 -4.16 2.25 14.19
N LYS A 308 -4.94 3.16 14.80
CA LYS A 308 -4.40 4.21 15.68
C LYS A 308 -3.28 5.02 15.02
N LYS A 309 -3.34 5.13 13.69
CA LYS A 309 -2.46 5.93 12.86
C LYS A 309 -3.31 6.89 12.02
N ILE A 310 -2.78 8.07 11.78
CA ILE A 310 -3.38 9.06 10.88
C ILE A 310 -2.28 9.71 10.06
N HIS A 311 -2.45 9.76 8.74
CA HIS A 311 -1.60 10.57 7.89
C HIS A 311 -2.22 11.97 7.77
N LEU A 312 -1.42 13.00 8.01
CA LEU A 312 -1.88 14.39 8.08
C LEU A 312 -1.32 15.26 6.94
N GLY A 313 -0.80 14.62 5.88
CA GLY A 313 -0.29 15.30 4.70
C GLY A 313 0.96 16.13 4.97
N GLY A 314 0.86 17.43 4.75
CA GLY A 314 1.93 18.40 5.00
C GLY A 314 2.70 18.84 3.77
N ASP A 315 2.42 18.21 2.62
CA ASP A 315 3.08 18.47 1.35
C ASP A 315 2.50 19.71 0.62
N GLU A 316 3.28 20.19 -0.32
CA GLU A 316 2.93 21.22 -1.32
C GLU A 316 2.21 22.46 -0.79
N SER A 317 2.40 22.78 0.49
CA SER A 317 1.76 23.91 1.13
C SER A 317 2.10 25.23 0.41
N ALA A 318 1.08 25.86 -0.19
CA ALA A 318 1.24 27.08 -0.99
C ALA A 318 1.41 28.34 -0.12
N ILE A 319 2.41 28.35 0.75
CA ILE A 319 2.67 29.34 1.80
C ILE A 319 2.78 30.75 1.22
N GLU A 320 3.55 30.91 0.12
CA GLU A 320 3.74 32.20 -0.56
C GLU A 320 2.45 32.81 -1.13
N ARG A 321 1.47 31.96 -1.43
CA ARG A 321 0.18 32.39 -1.98
C ARG A 321 -0.86 32.66 -0.89
N ASN A 322 -0.66 32.13 0.30
CA ASN A 322 -1.61 32.19 1.42
C ASN A 322 -1.04 32.90 2.64
N TRP A 323 -0.23 32.25 3.47
CA TRP A 323 0.23 32.80 4.75
C TRP A 323 1.09 34.04 4.58
N ALA A 324 1.94 34.09 3.55
CA ALA A 324 2.79 35.24 3.25
C ALA A 324 2.00 36.52 2.84
N LYS A 325 0.72 36.37 2.46
CA LYS A 325 -0.17 37.48 2.06
C LYS A 325 -1.21 37.82 3.12
N SER A 326 -1.34 37.00 4.15
CA SER A 326 -2.34 37.15 5.20
C SER A 326 -1.81 38.03 6.35
N PRO A 327 -2.36 39.24 6.61
CA PRO A 327 -1.99 40.06 7.75
C PRO A 327 -2.06 39.32 9.09
N GLU A 328 -3.10 38.48 9.32
CA GLU A 328 -3.26 37.70 10.56
C GLU A 328 -2.13 36.67 10.70
N ASN A 329 -1.77 35.94 9.63
CA ASN A 329 -0.67 34.98 9.66
C ASN A 329 0.70 35.65 9.81
N LEU A 330 0.92 36.80 9.18
CA LEU A 330 2.15 37.59 9.36
C LEU A 330 2.29 38.16 10.77
N GLU A 331 1.18 38.52 11.44
CA GLU A 331 1.20 38.90 12.83
C GLU A 331 1.53 37.73 13.75
N LEU A 332 0.92 36.56 13.51
CA LEU A 332 1.27 35.31 14.21
C LEU A 332 2.76 34.97 14.04
N MET A 333 3.29 35.11 12.83
CA MET A 333 4.71 34.92 12.54
C MET A 333 5.59 35.83 13.43
N ARG A 334 5.29 37.13 13.45
CA ARG A 334 6.04 38.09 14.24
C ARG A 334 5.94 37.83 15.76
N SER A 335 4.76 37.44 16.25
CA SER A 335 4.56 37.13 17.66
C SER A 335 5.38 35.93 18.16
N HIS A 336 5.75 35.03 17.27
CA HIS A 336 6.65 33.90 17.55
C HIS A 336 8.14 34.22 17.29
N GLY A 337 8.46 35.46 16.88
CA GLY A 337 9.83 35.83 16.53
C GLY A 337 10.34 35.18 15.25
N TYR A 338 9.46 34.69 14.40
CA TYR A 338 9.81 34.05 13.12
C TYR A 338 10.11 35.09 12.04
N THR A 339 10.99 34.72 11.12
CA THR A 339 11.47 35.59 10.04
C THR A 339 10.95 35.18 8.66
N SER A 340 10.41 33.95 8.54
CA SER A 340 9.82 33.42 7.31
C SER A 340 8.44 32.82 7.58
N PRO A 341 7.45 33.01 6.69
CA PRO A 341 6.13 32.39 6.79
C PRO A 341 6.14 30.85 6.84
N ASP A 342 7.18 30.22 6.27
CA ASP A 342 7.35 28.76 6.31
C ASP A 342 7.47 28.23 7.76
N GLN A 343 8.04 29.01 8.65
CA GLN A 343 8.18 28.66 10.07
C GLN A 343 6.82 28.54 10.79
N LEU A 344 5.74 29.06 10.21
CA LEU A 344 4.38 28.84 10.72
C LEU A 344 3.93 27.38 10.61
N MET A 345 4.57 26.56 9.77
CA MET A 345 4.35 25.12 9.76
C MET A 345 4.63 24.49 11.14
N ASN A 346 5.61 25.01 11.88
CA ASN A 346 5.90 24.57 13.26
C ASN A 346 4.73 24.87 14.20
N VAL A 347 4.10 26.04 14.07
CA VAL A 347 2.92 26.40 14.88
C VAL A 347 1.72 25.54 14.50
N PHE A 348 1.48 25.40 13.20
CA PHE A 348 0.35 24.64 12.66
C PHE A 348 0.44 23.19 13.10
N PHE A 349 1.53 22.50 12.75
CA PHE A 349 1.70 21.09 13.10
C PHE A 349 1.92 20.86 14.59
N GLY A 350 2.50 21.82 15.33
CA GLY A 350 2.57 21.76 16.79
C GLY A 350 1.18 21.54 17.42
N LYS A 351 0.15 22.22 16.92
CA LYS A 351 -1.23 22.11 17.42
C LYS A 351 -1.94 20.85 16.87
N VAL A 352 -1.78 20.54 15.58
CA VAL A 352 -2.44 19.41 14.93
C VAL A 352 -1.90 18.08 15.47
N LEU A 353 -0.59 17.97 15.64
CA LEU A 353 0.05 16.79 16.23
C LEU A 353 -0.29 16.60 17.71
N ALA A 354 -0.44 17.71 18.46
CA ALA A 354 -0.93 17.64 19.84
C ALA A 354 -2.35 17.07 19.91
N SER A 355 -3.22 17.42 18.95
CA SER A 355 -4.55 16.83 18.82
C SER A 355 -4.48 15.33 18.51
N ALA A 356 -3.68 14.90 17.53
CA ALA A 356 -3.50 13.49 17.23
C ALA A 356 -3.02 12.71 18.48
N LYS A 357 -2.04 13.23 19.18
CA LYS A 357 -1.51 12.66 20.43
C LYS A 357 -2.54 12.58 21.54
N LYS A 358 -3.39 13.60 21.69
CA LYS A 358 -4.51 13.65 22.66
C LYS A 358 -5.46 12.47 22.49
N TYR A 359 -5.68 12.02 21.25
CA TYR A 359 -6.54 10.88 20.92
C TYR A 359 -5.78 9.56 20.75
N GLY A 360 -4.50 9.52 21.11
CA GLY A 360 -3.68 8.30 21.04
C GLY A 360 -3.35 7.86 19.62
N LEU A 361 -3.34 8.79 18.66
CA LEU A 361 -3.03 8.51 17.28
C LEU A 361 -1.55 8.79 17.00
N HIS A 362 -0.90 7.87 16.30
CA HIS A 362 0.44 8.05 15.75
C HIS A 362 0.35 8.80 14.42
N ALA A 363 1.02 9.94 14.32
CA ALA A 363 0.99 10.79 13.15
C ALA A 363 2.02 10.35 12.09
N ILE A 364 1.60 10.42 10.83
CA ILE A 364 2.43 10.20 9.65
C ILE A 364 2.33 11.47 8.79
N LEU A 365 3.45 11.93 8.23
CA LEU A 365 3.52 13.12 7.36
C LEU A 365 4.38 12.84 6.13
N TRP A 366 4.11 13.56 5.04
CA TRP A 366 5.03 13.62 3.92
C TRP A 366 6.32 14.33 4.34
N CYS A 367 7.47 13.78 3.92
CA CYS A 367 8.78 14.38 4.20
C CYS A 367 9.03 15.57 3.24
N GLU A 368 8.83 16.78 3.73
CA GLU A 368 9.09 18.00 2.98
C GLU A 368 10.45 18.59 3.33
N LEU A 369 11.19 18.99 2.30
CA LEU A 369 12.51 19.59 2.40
C LEU A 369 12.45 21.08 2.03
N ASP A 370 13.41 21.86 2.52
CA ASP A 370 13.53 23.30 2.29
C ASP A 370 13.75 23.67 0.82
N ASN A 371 14.13 22.73 0.00
CA ASN A 371 14.26 22.86 -1.44
C ASN A 371 13.75 21.61 -2.15
N ILE A 372 12.91 21.80 -3.17
CA ILE A 372 12.40 20.70 -4.02
C ILE A 372 13.45 20.16 -5.00
N ARG A 373 14.63 20.77 -5.05
CA ARG A 373 15.77 20.38 -5.87
C ARG A 373 17.01 20.27 -5.00
N LEU A 374 18.01 19.55 -5.47
CA LEU A 374 19.32 19.54 -4.81
C LEU A 374 20.08 20.85 -5.08
N PRO A 375 20.78 21.40 -4.08
CA PRO A 375 20.92 20.90 -2.72
C PRO A 375 19.69 21.21 -1.86
N ALA A 376 19.12 20.20 -1.21
CA ALA A 376 18.20 20.34 -0.11
C ALA A 376 18.99 20.04 1.17
N ASP A 377 18.99 20.93 2.15
CA ASP A 377 19.89 20.84 3.29
C ASP A 377 19.18 20.40 4.58
N LYS A 378 17.90 20.71 4.73
CA LYS A 378 17.13 20.47 5.94
C LYS A 378 15.64 20.20 5.64
N TYR A 379 14.90 19.79 6.64
CA TYR A 379 13.44 19.77 6.57
C TYR A 379 12.85 21.19 6.39
N LEU A 380 11.70 21.27 5.75
CA LEU A 380 10.95 22.53 5.60
C LEU A 380 10.51 23.07 6.97
N PHE A 381 10.18 22.20 7.91
CA PHE A 381 9.83 22.53 9.30
C PHE A 381 10.32 21.44 10.27
N ASP A 382 10.25 21.71 11.58
CA ASP A 382 10.79 20.82 12.61
C ASP A 382 9.83 19.66 12.89
N TYR A 383 10.13 18.47 12.40
CA TYR A 383 9.36 17.27 12.69
C TYR A 383 9.68 16.74 14.10
N PRO A 384 8.68 16.50 14.98
CA PRO A 384 8.89 15.75 16.21
C PRO A 384 9.39 14.33 15.93
N GLN A 385 10.25 13.81 16.80
CA GLN A 385 10.88 12.48 16.60
C GLN A 385 9.86 11.33 16.56
N ASP A 386 8.72 11.47 17.23
CA ASP A 386 7.66 10.46 17.28
C ASP A 386 6.73 10.46 16.06
N VAL A 387 7.01 11.28 15.04
CA VAL A 387 6.29 11.30 13.76
C VAL A 387 6.98 10.37 12.76
N THR A 388 6.21 9.57 12.04
CA THR A 388 6.69 8.81 10.88
C THR A 388 6.67 9.69 9.63
N LEU A 389 7.74 9.67 8.86
CA LEU A 389 7.87 10.44 7.62
C LEU A 389 7.78 9.53 6.40
N VAL A 390 7.25 10.06 5.29
CA VAL A 390 7.13 9.34 4.02
C VAL A 390 7.91 10.11 2.94
N THR A 391 8.90 9.48 2.32
CA THR A 391 9.57 10.09 1.17
C THR A 391 8.68 10.05 -0.05
N TRP A 392 8.76 11.05 -0.93
CA TRP A 392 7.94 11.07 -2.12
C TRP A 392 8.59 11.77 -3.32
N ARG A 393 9.30 12.88 -3.11
CA ARG A 393 9.86 13.66 -4.20
C ARG A 393 10.94 12.91 -4.97
N TYR A 394 10.92 13.06 -6.29
CA TYR A 394 11.90 12.49 -7.21
C TYR A 394 13.33 12.89 -6.81
N GLY A 395 14.19 11.88 -6.65
CA GLY A 395 15.62 12.04 -6.38
C GLY A 395 16.00 12.52 -4.99
N LEU A 396 15.03 12.87 -4.11
CA LEU A 396 15.32 13.41 -2.78
C LEU A 396 15.32 12.37 -1.65
N THR A 397 14.89 11.14 -1.93
CA THR A 397 14.86 10.07 -0.92
C THR A 397 16.21 9.84 -0.20
N PRO A 398 17.39 9.88 -0.85
CA PRO A 398 18.66 9.75 -0.14
C PRO A 398 18.88 10.83 0.92
N LYS A 399 18.45 12.07 0.65
CA LYS A 399 18.54 13.17 1.63
C LYS A 399 17.56 12.98 2.78
N CYS A 400 16.33 12.54 2.50
CA CYS A 400 15.38 12.18 3.55
C CYS A 400 15.93 11.08 4.47
N ILE A 401 16.59 10.05 3.91
CA ILE A 401 17.23 8.98 4.69
C ILE A 401 18.33 9.54 5.60
N GLU A 402 19.15 10.44 5.09
CA GLU A 402 20.20 11.10 5.88
C GLU A 402 19.61 11.87 7.06
N LEU A 403 18.65 12.76 6.78
CA LEU A 403 18.02 13.60 7.81
C LEU A 403 17.24 12.78 8.85
N THR A 404 16.51 11.74 8.44
CA THR A 404 15.79 10.87 9.39
C THR A 404 16.70 10.04 10.26
N ARG A 405 17.88 9.66 9.78
CA ARG A 405 18.92 9.01 10.63
C ARG A 405 19.42 9.94 11.72
N GLU A 406 19.53 11.24 11.43
CA GLU A 406 19.96 12.25 12.40
C GLU A 406 18.85 12.60 13.39
N SER A 407 17.63 12.82 12.91
CA SER A 407 16.49 13.19 13.74
C SER A 407 15.87 12.02 14.52
N GLY A 408 16.09 10.77 14.06
CA GLY A 408 15.56 9.55 14.68
C GLY A 408 14.12 9.20 14.29
N ASN A 409 13.53 9.89 13.32
CA ASN A 409 12.20 9.57 12.81
C ASN A 409 12.17 8.22 12.09
N THR A 410 11.04 7.53 12.16
CA THR A 410 10.76 6.38 11.28
C THR A 410 10.46 6.86 9.87
N LEU A 411 10.94 6.13 8.86
CA LEU A 411 10.80 6.51 7.46
C LEU A 411 10.12 5.41 6.64
N ILE A 412 9.13 5.80 5.84
CA ILE A 412 8.49 4.98 4.80
C ILE A 412 9.00 5.48 3.45
N LEU A 413 9.37 4.56 2.57
CA LEU A 413 9.92 4.88 1.26
C LEU A 413 8.84 4.80 0.18
N ALA A 414 8.50 5.94 -0.41
CA ALA A 414 7.61 6.06 -1.57
C ALA A 414 8.21 6.95 -2.66
N PRO A 415 9.47 6.71 -3.11
CA PRO A 415 10.17 7.59 -4.05
C PRO A 415 9.43 7.66 -5.39
N GLY A 416 9.11 8.87 -5.85
CA GLY A 416 8.29 9.10 -7.04
C GLY A 416 8.82 8.42 -8.31
N GLU A 417 10.15 8.30 -8.44
CA GLU A 417 10.78 7.65 -9.59
C GLU A 417 10.54 6.14 -9.71
N TYR A 418 10.14 5.47 -8.62
CA TYR A 418 9.98 4.01 -8.59
C TYR A 418 8.56 3.55 -8.22
N THR A 419 7.84 4.32 -7.39
CA THR A 419 6.65 3.84 -6.69
C THR A 419 5.39 4.66 -6.92
N TYR A 420 5.46 5.75 -7.72
CA TYR A 420 4.29 6.53 -8.13
C TYR A 420 3.61 5.85 -9.32
N PHE A 421 2.52 5.17 -9.03
CA PHE A 421 1.80 4.36 -10.01
C PHE A 421 0.80 5.17 -10.85
N ASP A 422 0.58 6.44 -10.55
CA ASP A 422 -0.11 7.41 -11.42
C ASP A 422 0.77 7.90 -12.58
N TYR A 423 2.09 7.71 -12.50
CA TYR A 423 3.01 8.06 -13.59
C TYR A 423 2.88 7.09 -14.78
N PRO A 424 3.14 7.58 -16.03
CA PRO A 424 3.05 6.74 -17.22
C PRO A 424 4.01 5.55 -17.15
N GLN A 425 3.56 4.41 -17.62
CA GLN A 425 4.31 3.15 -17.58
C GLN A 425 5.26 2.99 -18.78
N TYR A 426 5.00 3.71 -19.88
CA TYR A 426 5.84 3.75 -21.09
C TYR A 426 5.55 5.01 -21.91
N ALA A 427 6.40 5.31 -22.89
CA ALA A 427 6.38 6.58 -23.62
C ALA A 427 5.08 6.90 -24.38
N ASN A 428 4.30 5.88 -24.75
CA ASN A 428 3.04 6.00 -25.48
C ASN A 428 1.88 5.41 -24.65
N ASP A 429 1.93 5.59 -23.33
CA ASP A 429 0.83 5.15 -22.46
C ASP A 429 -0.47 5.86 -22.81
N LEU A 430 -1.58 5.29 -22.41
CA LEU A 430 -2.90 5.90 -22.61
C LEU A 430 -2.92 7.33 -22.07
N PRO A 431 -3.58 8.28 -22.74
CA PRO A 431 -3.56 9.71 -22.38
C PRO A 431 -4.16 10.01 -20.98
N GLU A 432 -4.76 9.01 -20.35
CA GLU A 432 -5.36 9.12 -19.03
C GLU A 432 -4.35 8.80 -17.93
N PHE A 433 -3.32 9.61 -17.80
CA PHE A 433 -2.34 9.61 -16.71
C PHE A 433 -2.04 11.05 -16.28
N ASN A 434 -1.43 11.21 -15.13
CA ASN A 434 -0.97 12.53 -14.69
C ASN A 434 0.11 13.05 -15.65
N ASN A 435 -0.17 14.17 -16.31
CA ASN A 435 0.63 14.70 -17.41
C ASN A 435 1.25 16.05 -17.05
N TRP A 436 2.06 16.09 -15.99
CA TRP A 436 2.78 17.31 -15.55
C TRP A 436 4.29 17.20 -15.81
N GLY A 437 4.68 16.48 -16.87
CA GLY A 437 6.09 16.21 -17.15
C GLY A 437 6.70 15.10 -16.31
N MET A 438 5.85 14.18 -15.83
CA MET A 438 6.28 13.09 -14.96
C MET A 438 7.21 12.10 -15.68
N PRO A 439 8.20 11.55 -14.97
CA PRO A 439 9.08 10.53 -15.54
C PRO A 439 8.32 9.23 -15.80
N LEU A 440 8.84 8.43 -16.73
CA LEU A 440 8.32 7.07 -16.92
C LEU A 440 8.68 6.19 -15.72
N THR A 441 7.67 5.51 -15.17
CA THR A 441 7.85 4.50 -14.12
C THR A 441 7.46 3.14 -14.69
N THR A 442 8.40 2.51 -15.42
CA THR A 442 8.19 1.21 -16.05
C THR A 442 8.18 0.08 -15.01
N LEU A 443 7.64 -1.09 -15.37
CA LEU A 443 7.72 -2.29 -14.54
C LEU A 443 9.16 -2.61 -14.14
N ARG A 444 10.10 -2.54 -15.09
CA ARG A 444 11.52 -2.77 -14.88
C ARG A 444 12.08 -1.79 -13.85
N LYS A 445 11.77 -0.51 -13.98
CA LYS A 445 12.24 0.54 -13.07
C LYS A 445 11.72 0.32 -11.64
N THR A 446 10.43 -0.01 -11.48
CA THR A 446 9.89 -0.37 -10.16
C THR A 446 10.57 -1.61 -9.58
N TYR A 447 10.88 -2.62 -10.40
CA TYR A 447 11.61 -3.81 -9.94
C TYR A 447 13.04 -3.49 -9.50
N GLU A 448 13.70 -2.54 -10.14
CA GLU A 448 15.07 -2.09 -9.81
C GLU A 448 15.13 -1.24 -8.53
N PHE A 449 13.99 -0.84 -7.98
CA PHE A 449 13.94 -0.14 -6.70
C PHE A 449 14.62 -0.97 -5.60
N ASP A 450 15.69 -0.40 -5.02
CA ASP A 450 16.44 -0.98 -3.91
C ASP A 450 16.12 -0.23 -2.60
N PRO A 451 15.21 -0.75 -1.75
CA PRO A 451 14.84 -0.10 -0.50
C PRO A 451 16.00 -0.01 0.51
N THR A 452 17.08 -0.74 0.28
CA THR A 452 18.26 -0.67 1.15
C THR A 452 19.10 0.58 0.92
N TYR A 453 18.97 1.21 -0.26
CA TYR A 453 19.83 2.30 -0.71
C TYR A 453 21.34 1.98 -0.50
N LYS A 454 21.69 0.69 -0.59
CA LYS A 454 23.05 0.14 -0.35
C LYS A 454 23.62 0.46 1.04
N LEU A 455 22.76 0.80 1.99
CA LEU A 455 23.13 1.01 3.38
C LEU A 455 23.32 -0.32 4.11
N GLU A 456 24.22 -0.36 5.07
CA GLU A 456 24.37 -1.50 5.98
C GLU A 456 23.11 -1.68 6.86
N PRO A 457 22.79 -2.91 7.31
CA PRO A 457 21.57 -3.17 8.12
C PRO A 457 21.42 -2.24 9.32
N GLY A 458 22.53 -1.90 10.00
CA GLY A 458 22.53 -0.99 11.14
C GLY A 458 22.14 0.44 10.79
N GLN A 459 22.42 0.88 9.57
CA GLN A 459 22.16 2.24 9.08
C GLN A 459 20.73 2.45 8.58
N ARG A 460 19.96 1.38 8.34
CA ARG A 460 18.59 1.42 7.80
C ARG A 460 17.51 0.98 8.78
N LYS A 461 17.83 0.84 10.06
CA LYS A 461 16.88 0.42 11.11
C LYS A 461 15.66 1.32 11.25
N HIS A 462 15.78 2.59 10.87
CA HIS A 462 14.68 3.56 10.89
C HIS A 462 13.75 3.44 9.67
N ILE A 463 14.12 2.67 8.63
CA ILE A 463 13.28 2.45 7.45
C ILE A 463 12.24 1.38 7.78
N ALA A 464 10.97 1.79 7.87
CA ALA A 464 9.85 0.88 8.16
C ALA A 464 9.49 -0.01 6.96
N GLY A 465 9.62 0.52 5.73
CA GLY A 465 9.26 -0.23 4.54
C GLY A 465 8.97 0.63 3.32
N VAL A 466 8.10 0.10 2.46
CA VAL A 466 7.84 0.65 1.13
C VAL A 466 6.35 0.92 0.90
N MET A 467 6.06 1.93 0.10
CA MET A 467 4.70 2.27 -0.31
C MET A 467 4.66 2.61 -1.81
N GLY A 468 3.64 2.07 -2.50
CA GLY A 468 3.26 2.49 -3.84
C GLY A 468 2.08 3.45 -3.77
N THR A 469 2.22 4.63 -4.34
CA THR A 469 1.17 5.65 -4.37
C THR A 469 0.43 5.65 -5.70
N LEU A 470 -0.87 5.87 -5.66
CA LEU A 470 -1.71 6.02 -6.85
C LEU A 470 -2.58 7.27 -6.70
N TRP A 471 -2.04 8.42 -7.13
CA TRP A 471 -2.78 9.67 -7.13
C TRP A 471 -3.93 9.65 -8.15
N GLY A 472 -5.04 10.24 -7.75
CA GLY A 472 -6.37 9.96 -8.32
C GLY A 472 -6.81 10.84 -9.49
N GLU A 473 -6.04 11.87 -9.90
CA GLU A 473 -6.50 12.87 -10.87
C GLU A 473 -6.92 12.26 -12.22
N ALA A 474 -6.24 11.21 -12.66
CA ALA A 474 -6.57 10.46 -13.87
C ALA A 474 -7.18 9.06 -13.59
N ILE A 475 -7.54 8.76 -12.33
CA ILE A 475 -8.03 7.44 -11.89
C ILE A 475 -9.54 7.50 -11.62
N LYS A 476 -10.33 7.39 -12.67
CA LYS A 476 -11.80 7.55 -12.59
C LYS A 476 -12.56 6.35 -12.04
N ASP A 477 -11.95 5.18 -12.04
CA ASP A 477 -12.57 3.93 -11.58
C ASP A 477 -11.53 2.89 -11.16
N ILE A 478 -12.02 1.80 -10.57
CA ILE A 478 -11.17 0.71 -10.05
C ILE A 478 -10.43 -0.05 -11.17
N ASN A 479 -10.97 -0.12 -12.37
CA ASN A 479 -10.28 -0.78 -13.48
C ASN A 479 -9.04 0.01 -13.88
N ARG A 480 -9.16 1.36 -13.90
CA ARG A 480 -8.03 2.23 -14.13
C ARG A 480 -7.02 2.16 -12.98
N ALA A 481 -7.48 2.14 -11.73
CA ALA A 481 -6.62 1.96 -10.56
C ALA A 481 -5.82 0.65 -10.66
N ASN A 482 -6.47 -0.45 -10.95
CA ASN A 482 -5.82 -1.75 -11.13
C ASN A 482 -4.83 -1.73 -12.31
N TYR A 483 -5.23 -1.17 -13.46
CA TYR A 483 -4.36 -1.07 -14.64
C TYR A 483 -3.06 -0.30 -14.35
N MET A 484 -3.15 0.77 -13.60
CA MET A 484 -1.99 1.59 -13.24
C MET A 484 -1.15 0.96 -12.13
N THR A 485 -1.78 0.24 -11.21
CA THR A 485 -1.05 -0.47 -10.14
C THR A 485 -0.34 -1.72 -10.66
N TYR A 486 -1.01 -2.52 -11.50
CA TYR A 486 -0.47 -3.81 -11.92
C TYR A 486 0.08 -3.76 -13.35
N PRO A 487 1.26 -4.40 -13.60
CA PRO A 487 2.01 -5.29 -12.72
C PRO A 487 3.06 -4.64 -11.82
N ARG A 488 3.21 -3.30 -11.80
CA ARG A 488 4.24 -2.61 -10.98
C ARG A 488 4.09 -2.93 -9.49
N GLY A 489 2.85 -3.04 -9.00
CA GLY A 489 2.58 -3.49 -7.64
C GLY A 489 3.20 -4.85 -7.29
N LEU A 490 3.25 -5.79 -8.28
CA LEU A 490 3.92 -7.08 -8.07
C LEU A 490 5.44 -6.92 -7.89
N ALA A 491 6.04 -6.00 -8.61
CA ALA A 491 7.46 -5.67 -8.48
C ALA A 491 7.75 -5.03 -7.11
N LEU A 492 6.90 -4.10 -6.68
CA LEU A 492 7.02 -3.45 -5.37
C LEU A 492 6.80 -4.43 -4.21
N SER A 493 5.87 -5.39 -4.35
CA SER A 493 5.66 -6.42 -3.33
C SER A 493 6.93 -7.23 -3.07
N GLU A 494 7.67 -7.57 -4.14
CA GLU A 494 8.96 -8.27 -4.02
C GLU A 494 10.05 -7.36 -3.44
N ALA A 495 10.00 -6.05 -3.65
CA ALA A 495 10.91 -5.10 -3.01
C ALA A 495 10.68 -5.01 -1.49
N GLY A 496 9.44 -5.12 -1.04
CA GLY A 496 9.10 -5.07 0.39
C GLY A 496 9.21 -6.40 1.12
N TRP A 497 9.07 -7.52 0.40
CA TRP A 497 9.04 -8.85 1.00
C TRP A 497 10.35 -9.62 0.88
N THR A 498 10.91 -9.69 -0.32
CA THR A 498 12.07 -10.55 -0.64
C THR A 498 13.39 -9.83 -0.33
N GLN A 499 14.31 -10.52 0.33
CA GLN A 499 15.64 -9.98 0.56
C GLN A 499 16.32 -9.60 -0.76
N MET A 500 17.00 -8.45 -0.78
CA MET A 500 17.60 -7.90 -1.99
C MET A 500 18.54 -8.88 -2.71
N SER A 501 19.30 -9.68 -1.95
CA SER A 501 20.23 -10.70 -2.49
C SER A 501 19.56 -11.85 -3.24
N LEU A 502 18.26 -12.06 -3.05
CA LEU A 502 17.47 -13.12 -3.69
C LEU A 502 16.66 -12.60 -4.89
N ARG A 503 16.60 -11.29 -5.10
CA ARG A 503 15.85 -10.70 -6.21
C ARG A 503 16.60 -10.87 -7.53
N SER A 504 15.89 -11.32 -8.56
CA SER A 504 16.40 -11.52 -9.91
C SER A 504 15.33 -11.15 -10.94
N TRP A 505 15.62 -10.18 -11.80
CA TRP A 505 14.70 -9.76 -12.86
C TRP A 505 14.26 -10.91 -13.76
N ASP A 506 15.20 -11.79 -14.16
CA ASP A 506 14.90 -12.92 -15.02
C ASP A 506 14.00 -13.96 -14.34
N SER A 507 14.21 -14.18 -13.04
CA SER A 507 13.32 -15.02 -12.24
C SER A 507 11.94 -14.35 -12.08
N PHE A 508 11.90 -13.06 -11.77
CA PHE A 508 10.65 -12.29 -11.61
C PHE A 508 9.81 -12.33 -12.90
N ARG A 509 10.39 -12.06 -14.06
CA ARG A 509 9.67 -12.12 -15.36
C ARG A 509 8.97 -13.46 -15.59
N LYS A 510 9.67 -14.56 -15.30
CA LYS A 510 9.12 -15.93 -15.48
C LYS A 510 7.93 -16.18 -14.54
N ARG A 511 8.01 -15.68 -13.31
CA ARG A 511 6.96 -15.83 -12.30
C ARG A 511 5.78 -14.87 -12.52
N LEU A 512 5.99 -13.81 -13.28
CA LEU A 512 4.95 -12.82 -13.56
C LEU A 512 3.82 -13.39 -14.42
N TYR A 513 4.14 -14.18 -15.45
CA TYR A 513 3.15 -14.65 -16.42
C TYR A 513 1.96 -15.42 -15.80
N PRO A 514 2.13 -16.45 -14.96
CA PRO A 514 1.01 -17.12 -14.34
C PRO A 514 0.20 -16.19 -13.42
N ASN A 515 0.84 -15.21 -12.79
CA ASN A 515 0.14 -14.21 -11.95
C ASN A 515 -0.72 -13.25 -12.79
N LEU A 516 -0.28 -12.82 -13.97
CA LEU A 516 -1.10 -12.02 -14.89
C LEU A 516 -2.33 -12.79 -15.38
N LEU A 517 -2.17 -14.09 -15.69
CA LEU A 517 -3.31 -14.95 -16.03
C LEU A 517 -4.30 -15.07 -14.87
N GLU A 518 -3.81 -15.14 -13.65
CA GLU A 518 -4.66 -15.19 -12.45
C GLU A 518 -5.40 -13.86 -12.23
N LEU A 519 -4.73 -12.71 -12.40
CA LEU A 519 -5.37 -11.39 -12.35
C LEU A 519 -6.52 -11.29 -13.38
N MET A 520 -6.25 -11.73 -14.63
CA MET A 520 -7.25 -11.77 -15.68
C MET A 520 -8.47 -12.63 -15.32
N LYS A 521 -8.24 -13.82 -14.74
CA LYS A 521 -9.33 -14.72 -14.29
C LYS A 521 -10.17 -14.12 -13.18
N ARG A 522 -9.57 -13.27 -12.35
CA ARG A 522 -10.23 -12.53 -11.26
C ARG A 522 -10.91 -11.25 -11.71
N GLY A 523 -10.84 -10.91 -13.01
CA GLY A 523 -11.41 -9.68 -13.54
C GLY A 523 -10.62 -8.42 -13.14
N VAL A 524 -9.38 -8.57 -12.70
CA VAL A 524 -8.51 -7.45 -12.33
C VAL A 524 -7.81 -6.93 -13.57
N SER A 525 -8.04 -5.68 -13.92
CA SER A 525 -7.36 -5.00 -15.02
C SER A 525 -5.87 -4.81 -14.73
N PHE A 526 -5.04 -4.97 -15.74
CA PHE A 526 -3.60 -4.73 -15.63
C PHE A 526 -3.01 -4.32 -16.98
N ARG A 527 -1.90 -3.62 -16.98
CA ARG A 527 -1.14 -3.36 -18.19
C ARG A 527 -0.35 -4.61 -18.59
N VAL A 528 -0.51 -5.06 -19.83
CA VAL A 528 0.33 -6.12 -20.38
C VAL A 528 1.76 -5.57 -20.56
N PRO A 529 2.76 -6.07 -19.80
CA PRO A 529 4.11 -5.53 -19.90
C PRO A 529 4.84 -6.09 -21.12
N PHE A 530 5.34 -5.20 -21.97
CA PHE A 530 6.18 -5.58 -23.12
C PHE A 530 7.53 -6.18 -22.68
N GLU A 531 7.96 -5.92 -21.48
CA GLU A 531 9.18 -6.45 -20.87
C GLU A 531 9.18 -7.99 -20.72
N ILE A 532 7.98 -8.61 -20.81
CA ILE A 532 7.86 -10.09 -20.78
C ILE A 532 8.28 -10.72 -22.12
N GLU A 533 8.02 -10.04 -23.24
CA GLU A 533 8.22 -10.61 -24.57
C GLU A 533 9.69 -10.81 -24.96
N GLY A 534 10.61 -10.45 -24.08
CA GLY A 534 12.04 -10.42 -24.37
C GLY A 534 12.36 -9.24 -25.29
N GLU A 535 13.50 -8.62 -25.08
CA GLU A 535 14.02 -7.57 -25.93
C GLU A 535 14.11 -8.07 -27.38
N ARG A 536 13.01 -7.99 -28.13
CA ARG A 536 13.12 -7.89 -29.58
C ARG A 536 13.66 -6.50 -29.86
N ARG A 537 14.93 -6.46 -30.17
CA ARG A 537 15.68 -5.28 -30.62
C ARG A 537 15.02 -4.67 -31.84
#